data_3d0414cfe35fdf8508b0c086107b8b01
#
_entry.id   3d0414cfe35fdf8508b0c086107b8b01
#
_cell.length_a   1.000
_cell.length_b   1.000
_cell.length_c   1.000
_cell.angle_alpha   90.00
_cell.angle_beta   90.00
_cell.angle_gamma   90.00
#
_symmetry.space_group_name_H-M   'P 1'
#
loop_
_entity.id
_entity.type
_entity.pdbx_description
1 polymer ?
#
loop_
_entity_poly.entity_id
_entity_poly.type
_entity_poly.pdbx_seq_one_letter_code
_entity_poly.pdbx_strand_id
1 'polypeptide(L)'
;MTFGCLVDQYDQLVASSFGSNSRILEKHLTEYSAKTVGKALTRSDHWFTQEMIRRFEGVKNPRDVKLNRDFVSTHQARVCAVLEKIPIGKVTTYGLISNHIGSGPRAVGVAVGSNPWSIFVPCHRVVPGSLAIGNYSICGTLGENGSTTKRRLLLHEAVPIEEDKIDSTALWNPSEGD
;
A
#
# COMPACT_ATOMS: atom_id res chain seq x y z
N MET A 1 3.63 -3.77 16.69
CA MET A 1 2.82 -3.57 15.46
C MET A 1 1.96 -4.81 15.27
N THR A 2 0.69 -4.65 14.97
CA THR A 2 -0.25 -5.76 14.67
C THR A 2 -0.53 -5.74 13.18
N PHE A 3 -0.63 -6.92 12.56
CA PHE A 3 -0.89 -7.10 11.14
C PHE A 3 -2.13 -7.94 10.95
N GLY A 4 -2.91 -7.65 9.89
CA GLY A 4 -4.11 -8.40 9.58
C GLY A 4 -4.36 -8.46 8.07
N CYS A 5 -4.79 -9.63 7.61
CA CYS A 5 -5.17 -9.91 6.23
C CYS A 5 -6.60 -10.44 6.19
N LEU A 6 -7.36 -10.00 5.21
CA LEU A 6 -8.67 -10.52 4.88
C LEU A 6 -8.52 -11.39 3.64
N VAL A 7 -8.85 -12.66 3.75
CA VAL A 7 -8.68 -13.67 2.69
C VAL A 7 -10.04 -14.26 2.34
N ASP A 8 -10.30 -14.46 1.06
CA ASP A 8 -11.53 -15.08 0.59
C ASP A 8 -11.42 -16.63 0.57
N GLN A 9 -12.51 -17.28 0.19
CA GLN A 9 -12.61 -18.74 0.10
C GLN A 9 -11.75 -19.36 -1.01
N TYR A 10 -11.17 -18.54 -1.90
CA TYR A 10 -10.31 -18.96 -3.00
C TYR A 10 -8.83 -18.66 -2.74
N ASP A 11 -8.47 -18.40 -1.47
CA ASP A 11 -7.11 -18.09 -1.04
C ASP A 11 -6.56 -16.81 -1.71
N GLN A 12 -7.42 -15.80 -1.92
CA GLN A 12 -7.03 -14.51 -2.48
C GLN A 12 -7.10 -13.42 -1.41
N LEU A 13 -6.15 -12.50 -1.43
CA LEU A 13 -6.11 -11.36 -0.52
C LEU A 13 -7.14 -10.31 -0.93
N VAL A 14 -8.15 -10.11 -0.08
CA VAL A 14 -9.20 -9.08 -0.25
C VAL A 14 -8.74 -7.75 0.30
N ALA A 15 -8.14 -7.76 1.49
CA ALA A 15 -7.57 -6.57 2.11
C ALA A 15 -6.47 -6.94 3.09
N SER A 16 -5.58 -5.98 3.35
CA SER A 16 -4.57 -6.06 4.40
C SER A 16 -4.41 -4.71 5.08
N SER A 17 -4.12 -4.75 6.36
CA SER A 17 -3.85 -3.55 7.13
C SER A 17 -2.96 -3.85 8.33
N PHE A 18 -2.39 -2.81 8.92
CA PHE A 18 -1.54 -2.93 10.11
C PHE A 18 -1.71 -1.70 11.00
N GLY A 19 -1.30 -1.81 12.26
CA GLY A 19 -1.39 -0.70 13.21
C GLY A 19 -0.83 -1.07 14.57
N SER A 20 -0.75 -0.10 15.46
CA SER A 20 -0.31 -0.31 16.85
C SER A 20 -1.44 -0.84 17.75
N ASN A 21 -2.69 -0.66 17.35
CA ASN A 21 -3.88 -1.06 18.12
C ASN A 21 -4.66 -2.15 17.39
N SER A 22 -4.67 -3.34 17.99
CA SER A 22 -5.34 -4.52 17.42
C SER A 22 -6.86 -4.36 17.30
N ARG A 23 -7.51 -3.65 18.23
CA ARG A 23 -8.96 -3.41 18.17
C ARG A 23 -9.34 -2.49 17.01
N ILE A 24 -8.55 -1.44 16.76
CA ILE A 24 -8.76 -0.54 15.62
C ILE A 24 -8.56 -1.29 14.32
N LEU A 25 -7.51 -2.10 14.23
CA LEU A 25 -7.23 -2.93 13.05
C LEU A 25 -8.36 -3.90 12.77
N GLU A 26 -8.82 -4.64 13.79
CA GLU A 26 -9.93 -5.58 13.66
C GLU A 26 -11.23 -4.89 13.23
N LYS A 27 -11.57 -3.76 13.84
CA LYS A 27 -12.73 -2.96 13.46
C LYS A 27 -12.64 -2.54 12.00
N HIS A 28 -11.48 -2.02 11.55
CA HIS A 28 -11.26 -1.60 10.17
C HIS A 28 -11.46 -2.75 9.18
N LEU A 29 -10.88 -3.92 9.42
CA LEU A 29 -11.03 -5.10 8.55
C LEU A 29 -12.46 -5.64 8.57
N THR A 30 -13.13 -5.61 9.72
CA THR A 30 -14.53 -6.04 9.86
C THR A 30 -15.47 -5.11 9.07
N GLU A 31 -15.30 -3.80 9.19
CA GLU A 31 -16.08 -2.82 8.43
C GLU A 31 -15.83 -2.93 6.92
N TYR A 32 -14.58 -3.15 6.54
CA TYR A 32 -14.22 -3.38 5.13
C TYR A 32 -14.90 -4.65 4.60
N SER A 33 -14.83 -5.76 5.33
CA SER A 33 -15.48 -7.02 4.96
C SER A 33 -17.00 -6.88 4.83
N ALA A 34 -17.64 -6.22 5.77
CA ALA A 34 -19.10 -6.00 5.73
C ALA A 34 -19.52 -5.19 4.49
N LYS A 35 -18.73 -4.19 4.09
CA LYS A 35 -19.01 -3.34 2.93
C LYS A 35 -18.72 -4.02 1.59
N THR A 36 -17.72 -4.88 1.52
CA THR A 36 -17.22 -5.46 0.27
C THR A 36 -17.67 -6.89 0.05
N VAL A 37 -17.52 -7.75 1.03
CA VAL A 37 -17.80 -9.19 0.93
C VAL A 37 -19.17 -9.57 1.48
N GLY A 38 -19.73 -8.74 2.37
CA GLY A 38 -21.03 -8.98 3.01
C GLY A 38 -21.03 -10.17 3.98
N LYS A 39 -19.87 -10.63 4.45
CA LYS A 39 -19.72 -11.79 5.34
C LYS A 39 -19.04 -11.41 6.64
N ALA A 40 -19.38 -12.15 7.71
CA ALA A 40 -18.67 -12.09 8.97
C ALA A 40 -17.25 -12.68 8.84
N LEU A 41 -16.29 -12.11 9.58
CA LEU A 41 -14.92 -12.61 9.62
C LEU A 41 -14.81 -13.81 10.57
N THR A 42 -14.02 -14.80 10.14
CA THR A 42 -13.52 -15.86 11.02
C THR A 42 -12.02 -15.63 11.21
N ARG A 43 -11.56 -15.62 12.46
CA ARG A 43 -10.13 -15.53 12.75
C ARG A 43 -9.45 -16.86 12.43
N SER A 44 -8.38 -16.80 11.66
CA SER A 44 -7.48 -17.91 11.42
C SER A 44 -6.06 -17.40 11.17
N ASP A 45 -5.07 -18.23 11.44
CA ASP A 45 -3.71 -17.95 11.02
C ASP A 45 -3.60 -18.23 9.52
N HIS A 46 -3.10 -17.25 8.77
CA HIS A 46 -2.86 -17.35 7.35
C HIS A 46 -1.46 -16.90 7.00
N TRP A 47 -0.80 -17.58 6.08
CA TRP A 47 0.56 -17.28 5.68
C TRP A 47 0.75 -15.86 5.08
N PHE A 48 -0.34 -15.23 4.59
CA PHE A 48 -0.30 -13.84 4.13
C PHE A 48 0.09 -12.88 5.25
N THR A 49 -0.33 -13.13 6.49
CA THR A 49 0.07 -12.29 7.63
C THR A 49 1.59 -12.36 7.87
N GLN A 50 2.18 -13.55 7.78
CA GLN A 50 3.64 -13.71 7.87
C GLN A 50 4.36 -13.03 6.71
N GLU A 51 3.84 -13.16 5.50
CA GLU A 51 4.41 -12.49 4.33
C GLU A 51 4.31 -10.97 4.44
N MET A 52 3.21 -10.44 4.99
CA MET A 52 3.05 -9.02 5.26
C MET A 52 4.10 -8.49 6.25
N ILE A 53 4.38 -9.25 7.31
CA ILE A 53 5.44 -8.93 8.29
C ILE A 53 6.80 -8.90 7.60
N ARG A 54 7.14 -9.93 6.82
CA ARG A 54 8.40 -10.00 6.06
C ARG A 54 8.58 -8.80 5.13
N ARG A 55 7.54 -8.39 4.39
CA ARG A 55 7.57 -7.21 3.51
C ARG A 55 7.73 -5.92 4.31
N PHE A 56 7.05 -5.81 5.46
CA PHE A 56 7.18 -4.67 6.34
C PHE A 56 8.61 -4.52 6.88
N GLU A 57 9.33 -5.63 7.07
CA GLU A 57 10.71 -5.69 7.52
C GLU A 57 11.73 -5.58 6.37
N GLY A 58 11.28 -5.37 5.12
CA GLY A 58 12.16 -5.12 3.98
C GLY A 58 12.71 -6.37 3.31
N VAL A 59 11.95 -7.47 3.25
CA VAL A 59 12.37 -8.68 2.52
C VAL A 59 12.69 -8.39 1.05
N LYS A 60 13.81 -8.92 0.55
CA LYS A 60 14.27 -8.71 -0.83
C LYS A 60 13.50 -9.56 -1.85
N ASN A 61 13.06 -10.77 -1.47
CA ASN A 61 12.34 -11.71 -2.33
C ASN A 61 10.94 -11.98 -1.75
N PRO A 62 9.95 -11.11 -2.00
CA PRO A 62 8.59 -11.31 -1.55
C PRO A 62 7.94 -12.48 -2.31
N ARG A 63 7.11 -13.25 -1.60
CA ARG A 63 6.27 -14.29 -2.24
C ARG A 63 5.13 -13.63 -3.00
N ASP A 64 4.73 -14.23 -4.11
CA ASP A 64 3.53 -13.81 -4.82
C ASP A 64 2.28 -14.05 -3.98
N VAL A 65 1.41 -13.05 -3.97
CA VAL A 65 0.12 -13.09 -3.30
C VAL A 65 -0.95 -12.74 -4.32
N LYS A 66 -1.92 -13.62 -4.47
CA LYS A 66 -3.03 -13.39 -5.38
C LYS A 66 -4.01 -12.39 -4.76
N LEU A 67 -4.22 -11.27 -5.43
CA LEU A 67 -5.13 -10.22 -4.98
C LEU A 67 -6.52 -10.42 -5.56
N ASN A 68 -7.55 -10.33 -4.72
CA ASN A 68 -8.93 -10.28 -5.20
C ASN A 68 -9.26 -8.84 -5.61
N ARG A 69 -9.46 -8.61 -6.91
CA ARG A 69 -9.70 -7.28 -7.49
C ARG A 69 -11.17 -6.96 -7.74
N ASP A 70 -12.09 -7.85 -7.41
CA ASP A 70 -13.53 -7.71 -7.70
C ASP A 70 -14.18 -6.55 -6.93
N PHE A 71 -13.52 -6.09 -5.86
CA PHE A 71 -14.05 -5.07 -4.95
C PHE A 71 -13.45 -3.67 -5.17
N VAL A 72 -12.66 -3.47 -6.22
CA VAL A 72 -12.08 -2.17 -6.53
C VAL A 72 -12.59 -1.63 -7.87
N SER A 73 -12.69 -0.31 -7.99
CA SER A 73 -13.07 0.31 -9.26
C SER A 73 -12.00 0.08 -10.34
N THR A 74 -12.41 0.15 -11.61
CA THR A 74 -11.48 0.07 -12.75
C THR A 74 -10.34 1.09 -12.64
N HIS A 75 -10.64 2.32 -12.19
CA HIS A 75 -9.61 3.34 -11.98
C HIS A 75 -8.63 2.95 -10.88
N GLN A 76 -9.13 2.46 -9.74
CA GLN A 76 -8.27 2.00 -8.64
C GLN A 76 -7.41 0.81 -9.06
N ALA A 77 -7.97 -0.15 -9.80
CA ALA A 77 -7.22 -1.29 -10.33
C ALA A 77 -6.07 -0.84 -11.25
N ARG A 78 -6.30 0.15 -12.12
CA ARG A 78 -5.25 0.73 -12.98
C ARG A 78 -4.15 1.40 -12.17
N VAL A 79 -4.50 2.18 -11.14
CA VAL A 79 -3.50 2.79 -10.24
C VAL A 79 -2.70 1.70 -9.52
N CYS A 80 -3.36 0.72 -8.90
CA CYS A 80 -2.68 -0.38 -8.20
C CYS A 80 -1.74 -1.16 -9.10
N ALA A 81 -2.10 -1.41 -10.37
CA ALA A 81 -1.23 -2.08 -11.34
C ALA A 81 0.07 -1.31 -11.60
N VAL A 82 0.05 0.03 -11.55
CA VAL A 82 1.28 0.84 -11.62
C VAL A 82 2.06 0.73 -10.32
N LEU A 83 1.38 0.78 -9.16
CA LEU A 83 2.05 0.67 -7.86
C LEU A 83 2.84 -0.64 -7.72
N GLU A 84 2.29 -1.75 -8.20
CA GLU A 84 2.92 -3.08 -8.14
C GLU A 84 4.23 -3.16 -8.94
N LYS A 85 4.38 -2.33 -9.97
CA LYS A 85 5.59 -2.24 -10.79
C LYS A 85 6.70 -1.39 -10.16
N ILE A 86 6.43 -0.57 -9.13
CA ILE A 86 7.44 0.29 -8.51
C ILE A 86 8.52 -0.61 -7.85
N PRO A 87 9.80 -0.54 -8.26
CA PRO A 87 10.82 -1.40 -7.70
C PRO A 87 11.09 -1.09 -6.22
N ILE A 88 11.59 -2.08 -5.48
CA ILE A 88 12.12 -1.88 -4.13
C ILE A 88 13.28 -0.87 -4.21
N GLY A 89 13.34 0.06 -3.26
CA GLY A 89 14.33 1.14 -3.26
C GLY A 89 14.02 2.32 -4.17
N LYS A 90 12.85 2.29 -4.84
CA LYS A 90 12.39 3.37 -5.72
C LYS A 90 11.08 3.96 -5.23
N VAL A 91 10.82 5.20 -5.65
CA VAL A 91 9.57 5.91 -5.42
C VAL A 91 9.07 6.51 -6.73
N THR A 92 7.78 6.80 -6.78
CA THR A 92 7.18 7.58 -7.87
C THR A 92 6.32 8.70 -7.31
N THR A 93 5.81 9.59 -8.16
CA THR A 93 4.94 10.68 -7.71
C THR A 93 3.50 10.49 -8.20
N TYR A 94 2.55 11.11 -7.49
CA TYR A 94 1.15 11.15 -7.96
C TYR A 94 1.02 11.72 -9.38
N GLY A 95 1.88 12.71 -9.73
CA GLY A 95 1.92 13.31 -11.05
C GLY A 95 2.38 12.33 -12.14
N LEU A 96 3.46 11.59 -11.90
CA LEU A 96 3.98 10.60 -12.85
C LEU A 96 2.97 9.48 -13.09
N ILE A 97 2.33 8.96 -12.04
CA ILE A 97 1.25 7.97 -12.19
C ILE A 97 0.11 8.56 -13.02
N SER A 98 -0.34 9.78 -12.70
CA SER A 98 -1.47 10.40 -13.39
C SER A 98 -1.21 10.61 -14.87
N ASN A 99 -0.01 11.01 -15.24
CA ASN A 99 0.41 11.18 -16.65
C ASN A 99 0.42 9.83 -17.37
N HIS A 100 0.99 8.79 -16.75
CA HIS A 100 1.08 7.45 -17.33
C HIS A 100 -0.30 6.83 -17.62
N ILE A 101 -1.26 6.99 -16.70
CA ILE A 101 -2.59 6.39 -16.85
C ILE A 101 -3.63 7.34 -17.50
N GLY A 102 -3.26 8.56 -17.87
CA GLY A 102 -4.20 9.56 -18.41
C GLY A 102 -5.29 9.97 -17.42
N SER A 103 -4.88 10.32 -16.18
CA SER A 103 -5.78 10.70 -15.08
C SER A 103 -5.34 12.01 -14.41
N GLY A 104 -6.10 12.47 -13.40
CA GLY A 104 -5.71 13.62 -12.58
C GLY A 104 -4.97 13.20 -11.30
N PRO A 105 -3.96 13.98 -10.83
CA PRO A 105 -3.20 13.64 -9.63
C PRO A 105 -4.07 13.49 -8.36
N ARG A 106 -5.16 14.26 -8.26
CA ARG A 106 -6.12 14.14 -7.14
C ARG A 106 -6.85 12.80 -7.15
N ALA A 107 -7.30 12.33 -8.34
CA ALA A 107 -7.96 11.03 -8.48
C ALA A 107 -7.00 9.89 -8.16
N VAL A 108 -5.74 9.99 -8.61
CA VAL A 108 -4.67 9.06 -8.23
C VAL A 108 -4.45 9.07 -6.72
N GLY A 109 -4.42 10.26 -6.08
CA GLY A 109 -4.27 10.39 -4.64
C GLY A 109 -5.37 9.67 -3.85
N VAL A 110 -6.63 9.78 -4.30
CA VAL A 110 -7.77 9.05 -3.71
C VAL A 110 -7.57 7.54 -3.86
N ALA A 111 -7.21 7.06 -5.06
CA ALA A 111 -7.00 5.63 -5.31
C ALA A 111 -5.84 5.05 -4.48
N VAL A 112 -4.72 5.79 -4.36
CA VAL A 112 -3.57 5.42 -3.51
C VAL A 112 -3.97 5.38 -2.04
N GLY A 113 -4.72 6.39 -1.56
CA GLY A 113 -5.16 6.50 -0.17
C GLY A 113 -6.20 5.44 0.24
N SER A 114 -6.97 4.91 -0.72
CA SER A 114 -7.96 3.84 -0.51
C SER A 114 -7.45 2.45 -0.91
N ASN A 115 -6.14 2.28 -1.13
CA ASN A 115 -5.54 0.97 -1.44
C ASN A 115 -5.88 -0.07 -0.36
N PRO A 116 -6.62 -1.14 -0.70
CA PRO A 116 -7.00 -2.14 0.30
C PRO A 116 -5.87 -3.12 0.65
N TRP A 117 -4.82 -3.20 -0.17
CA TRP A 117 -3.73 -4.17 -0.02
C TRP A 117 -2.44 -3.51 0.50
N SER A 118 -2.54 -2.83 1.64
CA SER A 118 -1.38 -2.18 2.28
C SER A 118 -0.19 -3.13 2.40
N ILE A 119 1.01 -2.67 2.07
CA ILE A 119 2.29 -3.41 2.02
C ILE A 119 2.39 -4.34 0.81
N PHE A 120 1.35 -5.09 0.43
CA PHE A 120 1.38 -5.93 -0.77
C PHE A 120 1.40 -5.10 -2.05
N VAL A 121 0.55 -4.06 -2.11
CA VAL A 121 0.59 -3.02 -3.13
C VAL A 121 1.26 -1.79 -2.49
N PRO A 122 2.46 -1.40 -2.94
CA PRO A 122 3.35 -0.50 -2.19
C PRO A 122 2.96 0.98 -2.33
N CYS A 123 1.78 1.36 -1.83
CA CYS A 123 1.33 2.76 -1.82
C CYS A 123 2.25 3.70 -1.03
N HIS A 124 3.05 3.18 -0.11
CA HIS A 124 4.09 3.95 0.58
C HIS A 124 5.21 4.46 -0.34
N ARG A 125 5.41 3.87 -1.54
CA ARG A 125 6.37 4.32 -2.55
C ARG A 125 5.86 5.48 -3.41
N VAL A 126 4.62 5.98 -3.17
CA VAL A 126 4.08 7.15 -3.89
C VAL A 126 4.25 8.39 -3.04
N VAL A 127 4.91 9.41 -3.57
CA VAL A 127 5.26 10.63 -2.83
C VAL A 127 4.79 11.90 -3.57
N PRO A 128 4.70 13.05 -2.90
CA PRO A 128 4.46 14.33 -3.57
C PRO A 128 5.55 14.66 -4.61
N GLY A 129 5.22 15.50 -5.59
CA GLY A 129 6.19 15.96 -6.60
C GLY A 129 7.37 16.76 -6.03
N SER A 130 7.26 17.26 -4.80
CA SER A 130 8.36 17.89 -4.06
C SER A 130 9.40 16.89 -3.50
N LEU A 131 9.17 15.59 -3.67
CA LEU A 131 9.94 14.49 -3.08
C LEU A 131 9.96 14.49 -1.54
N ALA A 132 9.07 15.23 -0.88
CA ALA A 132 8.83 15.07 0.54
C ALA A 132 8.20 13.69 0.82
N ILE A 133 8.39 13.13 2.02
CA ILE A 133 7.83 11.83 2.39
C ILE A 133 6.30 11.83 2.26
N GLY A 134 5.64 12.92 2.68
CA GLY A 134 4.19 13.07 2.62
C GLY A 134 3.45 12.22 3.65
N ASN A 135 2.13 12.29 3.61
CA ASN A 135 1.26 11.56 4.53
C ASN A 135 1.08 10.09 4.13
N TYR A 136 0.71 9.26 5.11
CA TYR A 136 0.37 7.86 4.90
C TYR A 136 -0.84 7.48 5.77
N SER A 137 -1.80 6.81 5.15
CA SER A 137 -2.99 6.32 5.87
C SER A 137 -2.71 4.93 6.46
N ILE A 138 -3.01 4.76 7.74
CA ILE A 138 -2.95 3.48 8.45
C ILE A 138 -4.37 3.15 8.88
N CYS A 139 -4.85 1.95 8.57
CA CYS A 139 -6.25 1.56 8.80
C CYS A 139 -7.27 2.57 8.23
N GLY A 140 -7.00 3.12 7.04
CA GLY A 140 -7.89 4.07 6.40
C GLY A 140 -7.93 5.47 7.04
N THR A 141 -7.15 5.72 8.08
CA THR A 141 -7.06 7.01 8.76
C THR A 141 -5.69 7.65 8.58
N LEU A 142 -5.68 8.96 8.38
CA LEU A 142 -4.47 9.77 8.48
C LEU A 142 -4.17 9.95 9.97
N GLY A 143 -3.20 9.19 10.48
CA GLY A 143 -2.76 9.30 11.88
C GLY A 143 -1.49 10.14 12.03
N GLU A 144 -1.25 10.65 13.24
CA GLU A 144 -0.05 11.44 13.57
C GLU A 144 1.28 10.71 13.26
N ASN A 145 1.26 9.37 13.23
CA ASN A 145 2.41 8.52 12.94
C ASN A 145 2.49 8.04 11.47
N GLY A 146 1.60 8.49 10.58
CA GLY A 146 1.56 8.02 9.19
C GLY A 146 2.85 8.33 8.43
N SER A 147 3.31 9.56 8.48
CA SER A 147 4.56 9.99 7.87
C SER A 147 5.79 9.24 8.41
N THR A 148 5.88 9.08 9.73
CA THR A 148 6.94 8.31 10.40
C THR A 148 6.95 6.85 9.96
N THR A 149 5.78 6.23 9.86
CA THR A 149 5.65 4.84 9.39
C THR A 149 6.09 4.71 7.93
N LYS A 150 5.66 5.64 7.08
CA LYS A 150 6.07 5.67 5.67
C LYS A 150 7.58 5.82 5.53
N ARG A 151 8.18 6.73 6.29
CA ARG A 151 9.64 6.94 6.34
C ARG A 151 10.38 5.64 6.71
N ARG A 152 9.91 4.92 7.72
CA ARG A 152 10.51 3.64 8.13
C ARG A 152 10.43 2.60 7.02
N LEU A 153 9.27 2.46 6.35
CA LEU A 153 9.11 1.54 5.24
C LEU A 153 10.10 1.84 4.10
N LEU A 154 10.20 3.11 3.71
CA LEU A 154 11.11 3.54 2.66
C LEU A 154 12.60 3.30 3.03
N LEU A 155 12.97 3.54 4.30
CA LEU A 155 14.32 3.25 4.79
C LEU A 155 14.63 1.75 4.81
N HIS A 156 13.67 0.89 5.20
CA HIS A 156 13.83 -0.57 5.15
C HIS A 156 14.05 -1.07 3.70
N GLU A 157 13.52 -0.35 2.72
CA GLU A 157 13.71 -0.61 1.30
C GLU A 157 14.97 0.06 0.72
N ALA A 158 15.81 0.66 1.57
CA ALA A 158 17.03 1.37 1.19
C ALA A 158 16.79 2.58 0.24
N VAL A 159 15.62 3.22 0.33
CA VAL A 159 15.38 4.48 -0.36
C VAL A 159 16.27 5.57 0.26
N PRO A 160 17.09 6.27 -0.52
CA PRO A 160 17.94 7.36 0.00
C PRO A 160 17.07 8.55 0.42
N ILE A 161 17.14 8.90 1.70
CA ILE A 161 16.36 9.99 2.33
C ILE A 161 17.33 10.88 3.09
N GLU A 162 17.41 12.15 2.71
CA GLU A 162 18.17 13.19 3.39
C GLU A 162 17.20 14.13 4.09
N GLU A 163 17.34 14.30 5.41
CA GLU A 163 16.37 15.00 6.25
C GLU A 163 14.94 14.44 6.06
N ASP A 164 14.04 15.19 5.43
CA ASP A 164 12.67 14.78 5.12
C ASP A 164 12.37 14.73 3.61
N LYS A 165 13.42 14.68 2.78
CA LYS A 165 13.32 14.57 1.33
C LYS A 165 13.94 13.30 0.80
N ILE A 166 13.34 12.76 -0.22
CA ILE A 166 13.85 11.61 -0.96
C ILE A 166 14.80 12.13 -2.05
N ASP A 167 15.96 11.50 -2.17
CA ASP A 167 16.91 11.80 -3.23
C ASP A 167 16.29 11.48 -4.60
N SER A 168 16.48 12.37 -5.56
CA SER A 168 15.94 12.24 -6.92
C SER A 168 16.44 10.98 -7.66
N THR A 169 17.56 10.41 -7.26
CA THR A 169 18.08 9.15 -7.82
C THR A 169 17.17 7.96 -7.53
N ALA A 170 16.33 8.04 -6.50
CA ALA A 170 15.32 7.04 -6.20
C ALA A 170 14.05 7.18 -7.04
N LEU A 171 13.87 8.26 -7.80
CA LEU A 171 12.68 8.49 -8.59
C LEU A 171 12.58 7.46 -9.73
N TRP A 172 11.44 6.83 -9.84
CA TRP A 172 11.07 5.91 -10.90
C TRP A 172 9.89 6.48 -11.71
N ASN A 173 10.04 6.47 -13.02
CA ASN A 173 9.00 6.93 -13.94
C ASN A 173 8.32 5.71 -14.58
N PRO A 174 7.00 5.51 -14.37
CA PRO A 174 6.30 4.37 -14.95
C PRO A 174 6.29 4.33 -16.49
N SER A 175 6.51 5.46 -17.15
CA SER A 175 6.55 5.53 -18.62
C SER A 175 7.92 5.17 -19.23
N GLU A 176 8.95 4.96 -18.42
CA GLU A 176 10.30 4.59 -18.88
C GLU A 176 10.61 3.09 -18.69
N GLY A 177 9.69 2.33 -18.13
CA GLY A 177 9.86 0.92 -17.79
C GLY A 177 8.97 -0.05 -18.57
N ASP A 178 8.24 0.44 -19.57
CA ASP A 178 7.41 -0.40 -20.47
C ASP A 178 8.16 -0.77 -21.75
#